data_a0f5a782fcdbf4d131fee945cca6b3e3
#
_entry.id   a0f5a782fcdbf4d131fee945cca6b3e3
#
_cell.length_a   1.000
_cell.length_b   1.000
_cell.length_c   1.000
_cell.angle_alpha   90.00
_cell.angle_beta   90.00
_cell.angle_gamma   90.00
#
_symmetry.space_group_name_H-M   'P 1'
#
loop_
_entity.id
_entity.type
_entity.pdbx_description
1 polymer ?
#
loop_
_entity_poly.entity_id
_entity_poly.type
_entity_poly.pdbx_seq_one_letter_code
_entity_poly.pdbx_strand_id
1 'polypeptide(L)'
;MGCLVSQLAAKFAFFPPAPPTYQVKKRDDGKLVAVSASSSLPIAIDDSCLDVLSVHTKRGNKIVAFYLRNPSARLTVLYSHGNAADLGQLYDLFLQLKANLRVNLIGYDYSGYGASTGKPSEYDTYADIEAVYECLQTEYGISQEDLILYGQSVGSGPTLHLAAQLPRLRGVVLHSAILSGLRVLCHVKFTLCCDIYKNVKKIRKVKSPVLVIHGTDDDVVNWLHGNGLWKMAREPYEPLWIKGGGHCNLELYPDYIRHLCRFVQEMENMTTEVRLRKIMPTLALQKRWKCTSMCCADKCCIVKVRRPRWPQCLNLSCVKRPKCAEWRLPGCPSCLIPSCTGLSCWCKKCSCRCTICSCLCAAKCSCW
;
A
#
# COMPACT_ATOMS: atom_id res chain seq x y z
N MET A 1 -4.40 -4.22 -25.75
CA MET A 1 -5.44 -5.04 -25.11
C MET A 1 -5.63 -4.72 -23.62
N GLY A 2 -4.60 -4.46 -22.82
CA GLY A 2 -4.74 -4.15 -21.37
C GLY A 2 -5.58 -2.91 -21.05
N CYS A 3 -5.53 -1.87 -21.87
CA CYS A 3 -6.25 -0.61 -21.61
C CYS A 3 -7.78 -0.76 -21.76
N LEU A 4 -8.26 -1.49 -22.76
CA LEU A 4 -9.69 -1.70 -23.00
C LEU A 4 -10.35 -2.56 -21.91
N VAL A 5 -9.66 -3.60 -21.45
CA VAL A 5 -10.16 -4.49 -20.37
C VAL A 5 -10.18 -3.74 -19.05
N SER A 6 -9.18 -2.91 -18.77
CA SER A 6 -9.14 -2.05 -17.57
C SER A 6 -10.26 -1.01 -17.59
N GLN A 7 -10.57 -0.40 -18.74
CA GLN A 7 -11.68 0.56 -18.87
C GLN A 7 -13.05 -0.13 -18.73
N LEU A 8 -13.20 -1.35 -19.23
CA LEU A 8 -14.42 -2.12 -19.04
C LEU A 8 -14.60 -2.49 -17.55
N ALA A 9 -13.54 -3.00 -16.92
CA ALA A 9 -13.56 -3.31 -15.49
C ALA A 9 -13.88 -2.08 -14.62
N ALA A 10 -13.41 -0.89 -15.01
CA ALA A 10 -13.71 0.36 -14.32
C ALA A 10 -15.21 0.69 -14.34
N LYS A 11 -15.89 0.47 -15.46
CA LYS A 11 -17.35 0.70 -15.55
C LYS A 11 -18.19 -0.18 -14.60
N PHE A 12 -17.66 -1.32 -14.20
CA PHE A 12 -18.31 -2.24 -13.25
C PHE A 12 -17.79 -2.10 -11.82
N ALA A 13 -16.77 -1.28 -11.59
CA ALA A 13 -16.12 -1.14 -10.29
C ALA A 13 -16.37 0.22 -9.63
N PHE A 14 -16.75 1.24 -10.40
CA PHE A 14 -16.90 2.63 -9.90
C PHE A 14 -18.28 3.18 -10.23
N PHE A 15 -18.98 3.64 -9.20
CA PHE A 15 -20.33 4.20 -9.28
C PHE A 15 -20.38 5.51 -8.49
N PRO A 16 -19.79 6.61 -9.00
CA PRO A 16 -19.88 7.90 -8.33
C PRO A 16 -21.34 8.36 -8.19
N PRO A 17 -21.72 8.99 -7.08
CA PRO A 17 -23.03 9.61 -6.94
C PRO A 17 -23.28 10.61 -8.07
N ALA A 18 -24.45 10.53 -8.71
CA ALA A 18 -24.84 11.43 -9.77
C ALA A 18 -26.29 11.90 -9.56
N PRO A 19 -26.53 13.19 -9.29
CA PRO A 19 -25.53 14.26 -9.15
C PRO A 19 -24.68 14.14 -7.89
N PRO A 20 -23.50 14.82 -7.81
CA PRO A 20 -22.72 14.93 -6.58
C PRO A 20 -23.53 15.59 -5.46
N THR A 21 -23.29 15.19 -4.20
CA THR A 21 -24.07 15.69 -3.06
C THR A 21 -23.59 17.05 -2.56
N TYR A 22 -22.45 17.52 -3.04
CA TYR A 22 -21.88 18.82 -2.70
C TYR A 22 -21.20 19.49 -3.90
N GLN A 23 -20.92 20.77 -3.73
CA GLN A 23 -20.16 21.60 -4.67
C GLN A 23 -19.06 22.35 -3.92
N VAL A 24 -17.97 22.68 -4.61
CA VAL A 24 -16.91 23.53 -4.08
C VAL A 24 -17.03 24.92 -4.65
N LYS A 25 -17.11 25.93 -3.78
CA LYS A 25 -17.12 27.35 -4.12
C LYS A 25 -15.88 28.03 -3.60
N LYS A 26 -15.41 29.05 -4.29
CA LYS A 26 -14.34 29.93 -3.83
C LYS A 26 -14.95 31.16 -3.19
N ARG A 27 -14.57 31.48 -1.97
CA ARG A 27 -14.99 32.73 -1.26
C ARG A 27 -14.15 33.90 -1.71
N ASP A 28 -14.57 35.11 -1.34
CA ASP A 28 -13.89 36.35 -1.68
C ASP A 28 -12.48 36.44 -1.06
N ASP A 29 -12.26 35.79 0.08
CA ASP A 29 -10.95 35.64 0.73
C ASP A 29 -10.03 34.63 0.03
N GLY A 30 -10.51 33.98 -1.03
CA GLY A 30 -9.79 32.98 -1.79
C GLY A 30 -9.90 31.55 -1.25
N LYS A 31 -10.48 31.34 -0.06
CA LYS A 31 -10.68 30.04 0.58
C LYS A 31 -11.73 29.22 -0.16
N LEU A 32 -11.46 27.92 -0.30
CA LEU A 32 -12.44 26.96 -0.82
C LEU A 32 -13.40 26.53 0.28
N VAL A 33 -14.68 26.45 -0.03
CA VAL A 33 -15.72 25.95 0.86
C VAL A 33 -16.59 24.93 0.15
N ALA A 34 -16.98 23.90 0.86
CA ALA A 34 -17.93 22.91 0.38
C ALA A 34 -19.35 23.34 0.78
N VAL A 35 -20.26 23.31 -0.18
CA VAL A 35 -21.68 23.61 0.02
C VAL A 35 -22.53 22.41 -0.40
N SER A 36 -23.59 22.14 0.35
CA SER A 36 -24.54 21.09 0.02
C SER A 36 -25.21 21.37 -1.34
N ALA A 37 -25.31 20.37 -2.18
CA ALA A 37 -25.98 20.50 -3.47
C ALA A 37 -27.49 20.75 -3.34
N SER A 38 -28.12 20.24 -2.27
CA SER A 38 -29.56 20.37 -2.02
C SER A 38 -29.97 21.70 -1.40
N SER A 39 -29.21 22.20 -0.42
CA SER A 39 -29.57 23.40 0.35
C SER A 39 -28.74 24.63 0.01
N SER A 40 -27.64 24.46 -0.75
CA SER A 40 -26.64 25.51 -1.03
C SER A 40 -25.99 26.12 0.21
N LEU A 41 -26.20 25.52 1.40
CA LEU A 41 -25.57 25.94 2.65
C LEU A 41 -24.19 25.30 2.78
N PRO A 42 -23.24 25.96 3.49
CA PRO A 42 -21.96 25.36 3.83
C PRO A 42 -22.17 24.02 4.56
N ILE A 43 -21.36 23.01 4.19
CA ILE A 43 -21.38 21.69 4.88
C ILE A 43 -20.83 21.84 6.29
N ALA A 44 -19.76 22.61 6.47
CA ALA A 44 -19.19 22.90 7.78
C ALA A 44 -19.83 24.17 8.38
N ILE A 45 -20.29 24.08 9.62
CA ILE A 45 -20.80 25.21 10.39
C ILE A 45 -19.65 26.12 10.83
N ASP A 46 -18.48 25.52 11.17
CA ASP A 46 -17.28 26.22 11.58
C ASP A 46 -16.12 25.96 10.62
N ASP A 47 -15.71 27.00 9.95
CA ASP A 47 -14.59 27.01 8.98
C ASP A 47 -13.22 26.75 9.63
N SER A 48 -13.10 26.85 10.96
CA SER A 48 -11.80 26.70 11.64
C SER A 48 -11.31 25.25 11.68
N CYS A 49 -12.23 24.30 11.55
CA CYS A 49 -11.95 22.87 11.69
C CYS A 49 -11.89 22.10 10.37
N LEU A 50 -12.28 22.73 9.24
CA LEU A 50 -12.32 22.10 7.93
C LEU A 50 -11.53 22.89 6.90
N ASP A 51 -10.52 22.29 6.31
CA ASP A 51 -9.88 22.79 5.10
C ASP A 51 -10.40 21.99 3.89
N VAL A 52 -11.00 22.70 2.94
CA VAL A 52 -11.38 22.14 1.63
C VAL A 52 -10.22 22.34 0.68
N LEU A 53 -9.64 21.26 0.21
CA LEU A 53 -8.44 21.27 -0.61
C LEU A 53 -8.76 20.88 -2.06
N SER A 54 -7.98 21.42 -2.97
CA SER A 54 -7.99 21.07 -4.38
C SER A 54 -6.60 20.65 -4.80
N VAL A 55 -6.41 19.34 -4.97
CA VAL A 55 -5.10 18.73 -5.17
C VAL A 55 -4.95 18.25 -6.61
N HIS A 56 -3.81 18.58 -7.24
CA HIS A 56 -3.51 18.13 -8.60
C HIS A 56 -2.80 16.79 -8.57
N THR A 57 -3.28 15.85 -9.37
CA THR A 57 -2.68 14.53 -9.49
C THR A 57 -1.66 14.49 -10.64
N LYS A 58 -0.69 13.59 -10.56
CA LYS A 58 0.28 13.36 -11.64
C LYS A 58 -0.34 12.88 -12.97
N ARG A 59 -1.63 12.53 -12.96
CA ARG A 59 -2.38 12.11 -14.14
C ARG A 59 -3.22 13.24 -14.75
N GLY A 60 -3.06 14.48 -14.24
CA GLY A 60 -3.72 15.68 -14.76
C GLY A 60 -5.12 15.92 -14.22
N ASN A 61 -5.62 15.09 -13.31
CA ASN A 61 -6.90 15.33 -12.65
C ASN A 61 -6.71 16.27 -11.45
N LYS A 62 -7.81 16.93 -11.08
CA LYS A 62 -7.91 17.79 -9.92
C LYS A 62 -8.92 17.18 -8.97
N ILE A 63 -8.46 16.75 -7.80
CA ILE A 63 -9.32 16.08 -6.82
C ILE A 63 -9.59 16.99 -5.63
N VAL A 64 -10.73 16.75 -4.97
CA VAL A 64 -11.13 17.45 -3.76
C VAL A 64 -10.84 16.60 -2.55
N ALA A 65 -10.31 17.22 -1.50
CA ALA A 65 -10.11 16.58 -0.20
C ALA A 65 -10.66 17.48 0.93
N PHE A 66 -11.20 16.85 1.97
CA PHE A 66 -11.65 17.48 3.21
C PHE A 66 -10.68 17.11 4.33
N TYR A 67 -9.95 18.10 4.83
CA TYR A 67 -9.07 17.92 5.97
C TYR A 67 -9.69 18.51 7.24
N LEU A 68 -10.11 17.60 8.14
CA LEU A 68 -10.71 17.94 9.41
C LEU A 68 -9.62 17.96 10.48
N ARG A 69 -9.25 19.15 10.92
CA ARG A 69 -8.22 19.36 11.92
C ARG A 69 -8.73 19.12 13.34
N ASN A 70 -7.89 18.52 14.15
CA ASN A 70 -8.06 18.42 15.59
C ASN A 70 -6.77 18.91 16.26
N PRO A 71 -6.77 20.09 16.91
CA PRO A 71 -5.55 20.70 17.47
C PRO A 71 -4.83 19.83 18.50
N SER A 72 -5.54 18.90 19.15
CA SER A 72 -4.97 17.99 20.15
C SER A 72 -4.51 16.65 19.57
N ALA A 73 -4.68 16.43 18.27
CA ALA A 73 -4.35 15.17 17.64
C ALA A 73 -2.85 15.04 17.36
N ARG A 74 -2.31 13.87 17.63
CA ARG A 74 -0.94 13.47 17.29
C ARG A 74 -0.88 12.66 16.00
N LEU A 75 -1.98 11.97 15.65
CA LEU A 75 -2.06 11.13 14.47
C LEU A 75 -3.04 11.70 13.46
N THR A 76 -2.80 11.39 12.19
CA THR A 76 -3.67 11.74 11.07
C THR A 76 -4.16 10.45 10.40
N VAL A 77 -5.47 10.39 10.11
CA VAL A 77 -6.07 9.32 9.30
C VAL A 77 -6.31 9.82 7.89
N LEU A 78 -5.74 9.14 6.91
CA LEU A 78 -6.05 9.33 5.49
C LEU A 78 -7.07 8.27 5.05
N TYR A 79 -8.29 8.73 4.78
CA TYR A 79 -9.45 7.88 4.51
C TYR A 79 -9.73 7.77 3.01
N SER A 80 -9.68 6.55 2.49
CA SER A 80 -10.12 6.18 1.14
C SER A 80 -11.49 5.52 1.25
N HIS A 81 -12.52 6.22 0.76
CA HIS A 81 -13.92 5.84 0.94
C HIS A 81 -14.35 4.64 0.09
N GLY A 82 -15.53 4.10 0.40
CA GLY A 82 -16.19 3.05 -0.36
C GLY A 82 -16.75 3.56 -1.69
N ASN A 83 -17.24 2.62 -2.48
CA ASN A 83 -17.93 2.94 -3.73
C ASN A 83 -19.28 3.63 -3.46
N ALA A 84 -19.79 4.33 -4.46
CA ALA A 84 -21.09 5.00 -4.45
C ALA A 84 -21.31 6.06 -3.33
N ALA A 85 -20.20 6.63 -2.79
CA ALA A 85 -20.24 7.71 -1.83
C ALA A 85 -19.34 8.87 -2.30
N ASP A 86 -19.61 10.08 -1.82
CA ASP A 86 -18.76 11.24 -1.93
C ASP A 86 -18.54 11.92 -0.57
N LEU A 87 -17.64 12.89 -0.51
CA LEU A 87 -17.28 13.57 0.74
C LEU A 87 -18.45 14.28 1.43
N GLY A 88 -19.44 14.72 0.66
CA GLY A 88 -20.63 15.38 1.23
C GLY A 88 -21.47 14.42 2.08
N GLN A 89 -21.62 13.17 1.63
CA GLN A 89 -22.32 12.11 2.37
C GLN A 89 -21.54 11.63 3.59
N LEU A 90 -20.20 11.68 3.53
CA LEU A 90 -19.32 11.12 4.55
C LEU A 90 -18.94 12.14 5.64
N TYR A 91 -19.31 13.40 5.48
CA TYR A 91 -18.86 14.47 6.36
C TYR A 91 -19.20 14.21 7.84
N ASP A 92 -20.43 13.80 8.14
CA ASP A 92 -20.86 13.51 9.51
C ASP A 92 -20.12 12.32 10.11
N LEU A 93 -19.89 11.26 9.32
CA LEU A 93 -19.06 10.14 9.74
C LEU A 93 -17.62 10.59 10.06
N PHE A 94 -17.06 11.48 9.25
CA PHE A 94 -15.71 12.01 9.48
C PHE A 94 -15.63 12.84 10.75
N LEU A 95 -16.65 13.64 11.05
CA LEU A 95 -16.73 14.36 12.33
C LEU A 95 -16.76 13.40 13.51
N GLN A 96 -17.56 12.34 13.45
CA GLN A 96 -17.65 11.32 14.50
C GLN A 96 -16.32 10.58 14.67
N LEU A 97 -15.68 10.14 13.57
CA LEU A 97 -14.39 9.46 13.63
C LEU A 97 -13.30 10.38 14.19
N LYS A 98 -13.22 11.64 13.71
CA LYS A 98 -12.27 12.65 14.22
C LYS A 98 -12.39 12.82 15.74
N ALA A 99 -13.63 12.96 16.22
CA ALA A 99 -13.90 13.20 17.64
C ALA A 99 -13.59 11.97 18.50
N ASN A 100 -14.10 10.79 18.12
CA ASN A 100 -13.95 9.57 18.88
C ASN A 100 -12.49 9.06 18.91
N LEU A 101 -11.81 9.14 17.80
CA LEU A 101 -10.42 8.67 17.67
C LEU A 101 -9.39 9.70 18.11
N ARG A 102 -9.79 10.97 18.31
CA ARG A 102 -8.90 12.10 18.63
C ARG A 102 -7.77 12.28 17.61
N VAL A 103 -8.10 12.18 16.34
CA VAL A 103 -7.16 12.28 15.22
C VAL A 103 -7.47 13.48 14.34
N ASN A 104 -6.51 13.93 13.52
CA ASN A 104 -6.85 14.62 12.29
C ASN A 104 -7.39 13.61 11.28
N LEU A 105 -8.33 14.02 10.43
CA LEU A 105 -8.87 13.14 9.42
C LEU A 105 -8.88 13.88 8.07
N ILE A 106 -8.33 13.24 7.04
CA ILE A 106 -8.46 13.67 5.67
C ILE A 106 -9.14 12.60 4.84
N GLY A 107 -10.26 12.98 4.23
CA GLY A 107 -10.91 12.19 3.18
C GLY A 107 -10.76 12.89 1.84
N TYR A 108 -10.83 12.15 0.76
CA TYR A 108 -10.73 12.70 -0.60
C TYR A 108 -11.66 11.96 -1.54
N ASP A 109 -12.21 12.69 -2.52
CA ASP A 109 -12.96 12.12 -3.63
C ASP A 109 -12.02 11.67 -4.75
N TYR A 110 -12.22 10.46 -5.24
CA TYR A 110 -11.45 9.94 -6.37
C TYR A 110 -11.70 10.76 -7.63
N SER A 111 -10.80 10.69 -8.57
CA SER A 111 -11.03 11.21 -9.94
C SER A 111 -12.40 10.77 -10.46
N GLY A 112 -13.27 11.75 -10.77
CA GLY A 112 -14.65 11.53 -11.24
C GLY A 112 -15.69 11.31 -10.15
N TYR A 113 -15.36 11.46 -8.87
CA TYR A 113 -16.29 11.44 -7.73
C TYR A 113 -16.49 12.85 -7.18
N GLY A 114 -17.66 13.11 -6.60
CA GLY A 114 -18.00 14.39 -5.99
C GLY A 114 -17.70 15.59 -6.89
N ALA A 115 -16.93 16.54 -6.39
CA ALA A 115 -16.46 17.70 -7.15
C ALA A 115 -15.07 17.50 -7.81
N SER A 116 -14.51 16.30 -7.79
CA SER A 116 -13.26 15.95 -8.45
C SER A 116 -13.43 15.79 -9.96
N THR A 117 -12.41 16.20 -10.73
CA THR A 117 -12.42 16.08 -12.20
C THR A 117 -11.99 14.70 -12.68
N GLY A 118 -12.14 14.43 -13.97
CA GLY A 118 -11.66 13.21 -14.60
C GLY A 118 -12.68 12.08 -14.64
N LYS A 119 -12.18 10.86 -14.73
CA LYS A 119 -12.97 9.61 -14.72
C LYS A 119 -12.29 8.59 -13.82
N PRO A 120 -13.05 7.79 -13.06
CA PRO A 120 -12.44 6.84 -12.14
C PRO A 120 -11.79 5.67 -12.87
N SER A 121 -10.60 5.31 -12.42
CA SER A 121 -9.89 4.10 -12.82
C SER A 121 -8.97 3.62 -11.70
N GLU A 122 -8.53 2.37 -11.74
CA GLU A 122 -7.55 1.85 -10.78
C GLU A 122 -6.32 2.75 -10.66
N TYR A 123 -5.76 3.17 -11.81
CA TYR A 123 -4.54 3.98 -11.83
C TYR A 123 -4.77 5.42 -11.42
N ASP A 124 -5.97 5.97 -11.66
CA ASP A 124 -6.31 7.31 -11.19
C ASP A 124 -6.47 7.29 -9.68
N THR A 125 -7.16 6.31 -9.08
CA THR A 125 -7.25 6.21 -7.61
C THR A 125 -5.89 6.06 -6.92
N TYR A 126 -4.89 5.46 -7.59
CA TYR A 126 -3.52 5.41 -7.07
C TYR A 126 -2.85 6.79 -7.12
N ALA A 127 -3.02 7.51 -8.23
CA ALA A 127 -2.48 8.86 -8.35
C ALA A 127 -3.16 9.84 -7.39
N ASP A 128 -4.46 9.63 -7.13
CA ASP A 128 -5.25 10.43 -6.21
C ASP A 128 -4.72 10.33 -4.78
N ILE A 129 -4.57 9.10 -4.25
CA ILE A 129 -4.07 8.92 -2.88
C ILE A 129 -2.60 9.37 -2.74
N GLU A 130 -1.77 9.18 -3.76
CA GLU A 130 -0.38 9.66 -3.76
C GLU A 130 -0.33 11.18 -3.70
N ALA A 131 -1.18 11.89 -4.46
CA ALA A 131 -1.25 13.35 -4.46
C ALA A 131 -1.74 13.90 -3.11
N VAL A 132 -2.75 13.27 -2.48
CA VAL A 132 -3.21 13.67 -1.15
C VAL A 132 -2.14 13.41 -0.09
N TYR A 133 -1.42 12.31 -0.17
CA TYR A 133 -0.31 12.03 0.73
C TYR A 133 0.83 13.04 0.57
N GLU A 134 1.20 13.41 -0.65
CA GLU A 134 2.18 14.45 -0.93
C GLU A 134 1.74 15.80 -0.36
N CYS A 135 0.48 16.20 -0.54
CA CYS A 135 -0.09 17.39 0.07
C CYS A 135 0.00 17.37 1.60
N LEU A 136 -0.30 16.23 2.25
CA LEU A 136 -0.16 16.08 3.70
C LEU A 136 1.30 16.28 4.16
N GLN A 137 2.27 15.83 3.38
CA GLN A 137 3.68 16.01 3.71
C GLN A 137 4.16 17.44 3.49
N THR A 138 3.82 18.05 2.35
CA THR A 138 4.36 19.35 1.95
C THR A 138 3.66 20.52 2.63
N GLU A 139 2.33 20.47 2.71
CA GLU A 139 1.52 21.59 3.23
C GLU A 139 1.28 21.48 4.75
N TYR A 140 1.21 20.28 5.29
CA TYR A 140 0.85 20.02 6.69
C TYR A 140 1.98 19.39 7.51
N GLY A 141 3.11 19.03 6.90
CA GLY A 141 4.27 18.44 7.57
C GLY A 141 4.01 17.07 8.18
N ILE A 142 2.97 16.35 7.74
CA ILE A 142 2.60 15.05 8.31
C ILE A 142 3.58 13.96 7.83
N SER A 143 4.24 13.33 8.77
CA SER A 143 5.19 12.25 8.48
C SER A 143 4.51 10.88 8.36
N GLN A 144 5.21 9.90 7.78
CA GLN A 144 4.71 8.51 7.73
C GLN A 144 4.43 7.95 9.12
N GLU A 145 5.26 8.34 10.09
CA GLU A 145 5.17 7.88 11.47
C GLU A 145 3.91 8.36 12.18
N ASP A 146 3.27 9.42 11.67
CA ASP A 146 2.08 10.01 12.24
C ASP A 146 0.81 9.74 11.42
N LEU A 147 0.95 8.90 10.36
CA LEU A 147 -0.12 8.63 9.42
C LEU A 147 -0.67 7.20 9.55
N ILE A 148 -1.98 7.08 9.69
CA ILE A 148 -2.75 5.84 9.55
C ILE A 148 -3.52 5.92 8.23
N LEU A 149 -3.39 4.90 7.39
CA LEU A 149 -4.20 4.78 6.18
C LEU A 149 -5.45 3.95 6.47
N TYR A 150 -6.59 4.47 6.04
CA TYR A 150 -7.87 3.79 6.20
C TYR A 150 -8.49 3.53 4.82
N GLY A 151 -8.89 2.29 4.54
CA GLY A 151 -9.51 1.93 3.27
C GLY A 151 -10.79 1.13 3.44
N GLN A 152 -11.90 1.69 2.98
CA GLN A 152 -13.20 1.04 3.00
C GLN A 152 -13.51 0.43 1.63
N SER A 153 -13.86 -0.85 1.59
CA SER A 153 -14.32 -1.55 0.38
C SER A 153 -13.34 -1.34 -0.80
N VAL A 154 -13.77 -0.72 -1.89
CA VAL A 154 -12.93 -0.35 -3.04
C VAL A 154 -11.73 0.52 -2.62
N GLY A 155 -11.90 1.37 -1.60
CA GLY A 155 -10.83 2.21 -1.03
C GLY A 155 -9.65 1.42 -0.46
N SER A 156 -9.82 0.13 -0.17
CA SER A 156 -8.70 -0.74 0.19
C SER A 156 -7.65 -0.88 -0.93
N GLY A 157 -8.04 -0.63 -2.19
CA GLY A 157 -7.16 -0.66 -3.35
C GLY A 157 -6.06 0.39 -3.31
N PRO A 158 -6.40 1.70 -3.32
CA PRO A 158 -5.44 2.79 -3.17
C PRO A 158 -4.74 2.78 -1.81
N THR A 159 -5.44 2.47 -0.72
CA THR A 159 -4.85 2.33 0.62
C THR A 159 -3.69 1.33 0.64
N LEU A 160 -3.89 0.11 0.16
CA LEU A 160 -2.84 -0.90 0.11
C LEU A 160 -1.77 -0.60 -0.94
N HIS A 161 -2.09 0.17 -1.99
CA HIS A 161 -1.10 0.64 -2.95
C HIS A 161 -0.10 1.57 -2.27
N LEU A 162 -0.57 2.57 -1.54
CA LEU A 162 0.28 3.51 -0.83
C LEU A 162 1.00 2.84 0.35
N ALA A 163 0.28 2.04 1.17
CA ALA A 163 0.87 1.34 2.31
C ALA A 163 2.03 0.41 1.94
N ALA A 164 1.98 -0.21 0.76
CA ALA A 164 3.06 -1.07 0.27
C ALA A 164 4.35 -0.30 -0.09
N GLN A 165 4.26 1.01 -0.27
CA GLN A 165 5.37 1.91 -0.61
C GLN A 165 5.95 2.62 0.63
N LEU A 166 5.15 2.78 1.69
CA LEU A 166 5.49 3.51 2.90
C LEU A 166 5.94 2.58 4.04
N PRO A 167 7.25 2.33 4.21
CA PRO A 167 7.73 1.35 5.18
C PRO A 167 7.62 1.79 6.64
N ARG A 168 7.45 3.10 6.89
CA ARG A 168 7.40 3.70 8.22
C ARG A 168 6.00 4.16 8.63
N LEU A 169 4.98 3.74 7.91
CA LEU A 169 3.59 4.09 8.17
C LEU A 169 3.13 3.66 9.57
N ARG A 170 2.35 4.48 10.27
CA ARG A 170 1.89 4.21 11.64
C ARG A 170 1.01 2.98 11.72
N GLY A 171 0.03 2.85 10.82
CA GLY A 171 -0.88 1.72 10.77
C GLY A 171 -1.74 1.72 9.52
N VAL A 172 -2.46 0.64 9.31
CA VAL A 172 -3.44 0.48 8.23
C VAL A 172 -4.74 -0.09 8.79
N VAL A 173 -5.87 0.48 8.40
CA VAL A 173 -7.20 -0.04 8.68
C VAL A 173 -7.86 -0.46 7.37
N LEU A 174 -8.36 -1.67 7.32
CA LEU A 174 -9.06 -2.25 6.18
C LEU A 174 -10.49 -2.59 6.62
N HIS A 175 -11.47 -1.82 6.14
CA HIS A 175 -12.89 -1.96 6.45
C HIS A 175 -13.61 -2.58 5.26
N SER A 176 -14.24 -3.75 5.42
CA SER A 176 -14.92 -4.51 4.37
C SER A 176 -14.10 -4.63 3.07
N ALA A 177 -12.79 -4.86 3.23
CA ALA A 177 -11.78 -4.73 2.19
C ALA A 177 -11.78 -5.92 1.20
N ILE A 178 -11.38 -5.64 -0.04
CA ILE A 178 -11.37 -6.61 -1.14
C ILE A 178 -9.99 -7.27 -1.34
N LEU A 179 -9.95 -8.56 -1.64
CA LEU A 179 -8.74 -9.26 -2.09
C LEU A 179 -8.30 -8.80 -3.49
N SER A 180 -9.27 -8.61 -4.36
CA SER A 180 -9.15 -8.03 -5.71
C SER A 180 -10.54 -7.85 -6.31
N GLY A 181 -10.66 -7.01 -7.34
CA GLY A 181 -11.96 -6.71 -7.96
C GLY A 181 -12.62 -7.95 -8.56
N LEU A 182 -11.87 -8.78 -9.28
CA LEU A 182 -12.42 -9.97 -9.91
C LEU A 182 -12.95 -10.99 -8.88
N ARG A 183 -12.31 -11.08 -7.70
CA ARG A 183 -12.74 -12.00 -6.65
C ARG A 183 -14.03 -11.56 -5.95
N VAL A 184 -14.41 -10.30 -6.06
CA VAL A 184 -15.74 -9.83 -5.61
C VAL A 184 -16.83 -10.30 -6.57
N LEU A 185 -16.57 -10.23 -7.87
CA LEU A 185 -17.53 -10.59 -8.90
C LEU A 185 -17.64 -12.12 -9.14
N CYS A 186 -16.51 -12.81 -8.99
CA CYS A 186 -16.40 -14.24 -9.30
C CYS A 186 -15.62 -14.96 -8.21
N HIS A 187 -16.05 -16.14 -7.81
CA HIS A 187 -15.40 -16.97 -6.79
C HIS A 187 -14.12 -17.65 -7.31
N VAL A 188 -13.21 -16.87 -7.92
CA VAL A 188 -11.96 -17.38 -8.47
C VAL A 188 -10.83 -17.39 -7.44
N LYS A 189 -10.05 -18.47 -7.41
CA LYS A 189 -8.90 -18.61 -6.48
C LYS A 189 -7.60 -18.00 -7.01
N PHE A 190 -7.52 -17.70 -8.30
CA PHE A 190 -6.33 -17.17 -8.96
C PHE A 190 -6.50 -15.70 -9.36
N THR A 191 -5.39 -15.01 -9.60
CA THR A 191 -5.36 -13.60 -10.02
C THR A 191 -5.06 -13.55 -11.51
N LEU A 192 -5.99 -13.02 -12.30
CA LEU A 192 -5.82 -12.80 -13.73
C LEU A 192 -5.01 -11.52 -14.02
N CYS A 193 -4.50 -11.40 -15.25
CA CYS A 193 -3.79 -10.20 -15.68
C CYS A 193 -4.69 -8.95 -15.73
N CYS A 194 -5.97 -9.13 -16.04
CA CYS A 194 -6.98 -8.06 -16.11
C CYS A 194 -7.63 -7.72 -14.75
N ASP A 195 -7.26 -8.40 -13.67
CA ASP A 195 -7.82 -8.15 -12.34
C ASP A 195 -7.34 -6.81 -11.79
N ILE A 196 -8.28 -6.02 -11.25
CA ILE A 196 -8.00 -4.74 -10.61
C ILE A 196 -7.75 -4.92 -9.11
N TYR A 197 -7.03 -3.94 -8.51
CA TYR A 197 -6.76 -3.92 -7.07
C TYR A 197 -6.22 -5.25 -6.52
N LYS A 198 -5.13 -5.76 -7.09
CA LYS A 198 -4.47 -7.02 -6.67
C LYS A 198 -3.92 -6.94 -5.24
N ASN A 199 -4.82 -6.74 -4.26
CA ASN A 199 -4.51 -6.49 -2.86
C ASN A 199 -3.81 -7.68 -2.20
N VAL A 200 -4.08 -8.91 -2.65
CA VAL A 200 -3.35 -10.13 -2.26
C VAL A 200 -1.83 -9.97 -2.38
N LYS A 201 -1.35 -9.24 -3.40
CA LYS A 201 0.09 -9.01 -3.61
C LYS A 201 0.62 -7.84 -2.80
N LYS A 202 -0.23 -6.81 -2.58
CA LYS A 202 0.14 -5.58 -1.90
C LYS A 202 0.24 -5.77 -0.39
N ILE A 203 -0.74 -6.44 0.24
CA ILE A 203 -0.78 -6.68 1.68
C ILE A 203 0.51 -7.34 2.21
N ARG A 204 1.10 -8.24 1.45
CA ARG A 204 2.35 -8.91 1.79
C ARG A 204 3.58 -7.99 1.82
N LYS A 205 3.45 -6.76 1.28
CA LYS A 205 4.52 -5.74 1.28
C LYS A 205 4.36 -4.74 2.41
N VAL A 206 3.16 -4.63 2.98
CA VAL A 206 2.87 -3.72 4.10
C VAL A 206 3.66 -4.15 5.32
N LYS A 207 4.35 -3.20 5.96
CA LYS A 207 5.24 -3.44 7.12
C LYS A 207 4.68 -2.89 8.43
N SER A 208 3.63 -2.10 8.35
CA SER A 208 2.93 -1.53 9.49
C SER A 208 1.85 -2.47 10.02
N PRO A 209 1.40 -2.30 11.27
CA PRO A 209 0.25 -3.03 11.81
C PRO A 209 -0.99 -2.85 10.94
N VAL A 210 -1.72 -3.93 10.70
CA VAL A 210 -2.92 -3.96 9.87
C VAL A 210 -4.11 -4.44 10.69
N LEU A 211 -5.06 -3.54 10.95
CA LEU A 211 -6.37 -3.88 11.48
C LEU A 211 -7.32 -4.19 10.33
N VAL A 212 -8.03 -5.31 10.43
CA VAL A 212 -9.11 -5.68 9.50
C VAL A 212 -10.44 -5.70 10.26
N ILE A 213 -11.42 -4.97 9.72
CA ILE A 213 -12.80 -4.94 10.23
C ILE A 213 -13.71 -5.45 9.12
N HIS A 214 -14.58 -6.43 9.41
CA HIS A 214 -15.48 -6.99 8.42
C HIS A 214 -16.74 -7.56 9.08
N GLY A 215 -17.89 -7.38 8.42
CA GLY A 215 -19.14 -8.01 8.83
C GLY A 215 -19.19 -9.47 8.39
N THR A 216 -19.70 -10.35 9.25
CA THR A 216 -19.77 -11.80 8.91
C THR A 216 -20.82 -12.11 7.85
N ASP A 217 -21.83 -11.25 7.73
CA ASP A 217 -22.97 -11.41 6.84
C ASP A 217 -22.91 -10.42 5.66
N ASP A 218 -21.68 -9.94 5.34
CA ASP A 218 -21.42 -9.09 4.20
C ASP A 218 -21.76 -9.83 2.89
N ASP A 219 -22.82 -9.37 2.22
CA ASP A 219 -23.38 -9.94 0.99
C ASP A 219 -22.77 -9.33 -0.28
N VAL A 220 -22.04 -8.21 -0.16
CA VAL A 220 -21.36 -7.55 -1.27
C VAL A 220 -19.92 -8.02 -1.41
N VAL A 221 -19.18 -8.00 -0.31
CA VAL A 221 -17.79 -8.47 -0.22
C VAL A 221 -17.71 -9.53 0.87
N ASN A 222 -17.79 -10.78 0.49
CA ASN A 222 -17.76 -11.88 1.46
C ASN A 222 -16.62 -11.69 2.49
N TRP A 223 -16.89 -11.91 3.77
CA TRP A 223 -15.94 -11.72 4.87
C TRP A 223 -14.62 -12.49 4.70
N LEU A 224 -14.61 -13.54 3.88
CA LEU A 224 -13.40 -14.28 3.53
C LEU A 224 -12.35 -13.40 2.84
N HIS A 225 -12.75 -12.29 2.22
CA HIS A 225 -11.83 -11.29 1.68
C HIS A 225 -11.01 -10.64 2.78
N GLY A 226 -11.67 -10.12 3.81
CA GLY A 226 -11.01 -9.53 4.98
C GLY A 226 -10.15 -10.55 5.71
N ASN A 227 -10.68 -11.76 5.97
CA ASN A 227 -9.93 -12.85 6.61
C ASN A 227 -8.69 -13.25 5.81
N GLY A 228 -8.80 -13.27 4.47
CA GLY A 228 -7.66 -13.54 3.60
C GLY A 228 -6.58 -12.46 3.67
N LEU A 229 -6.96 -11.17 3.71
CA LEU A 229 -6.02 -10.07 3.87
C LEU A 229 -5.34 -10.11 5.24
N TRP A 230 -6.10 -10.34 6.31
CA TRP A 230 -5.57 -10.48 7.66
C TRP A 230 -4.53 -11.60 7.77
N LYS A 231 -4.84 -12.79 7.27
CA LYS A 231 -3.90 -13.94 7.26
C LYS A 231 -2.63 -13.71 6.46
N MET A 232 -2.68 -12.83 5.46
CA MET A 232 -1.53 -12.52 4.61
C MET A 232 -0.76 -11.29 5.05
N ALA A 233 -1.27 -10.49 5.98
CA ALA A 233 -0.57 -9.34 6.55
C ALA A 233 0.70 -9.79 7.28
N ARG A 234 1.75 -8.96 7.24
CA ARG A 234 3.00 -9.25 7.95
C ARG A 234 2.91 -8.97 9.44
N GLU A 235 2.20 -7.90 9.79
CA GLU A 235 1.96 -7.44 11.16
C GLU A 235 0.44 -7.35 11.35
N PRO A 236 -0.28 -8.50 11.44
CA PRO A 236 -1.71 -8.48 11.64
C PRO A 236 -2.02 -8.01 13.06
N TYR A 237 -2.90 -7.01 13.17
CA TYR A 237 -3.51 -6.65 14.44
C TYR A 237 -4.73 -7.54 14.71
N GLU A 238 -5.21 -7.59 15.95
CA GLU A 238 -6.44 -8.32 16.30
C GLU A 238 -7.60 -7.87 15.41
N PRO A 239 -8.19 -8.76 14.61
CA PRO A 239 -9.24 -8.37 13.67
C PRO A 239 -10.57 -8.18 14.38
N LEU A 240 -11.45 -7.36 13.81
CA LEU A 240 -12.81 -7.23 14.27
C LEU A 240 -13.77 -7.89 13.26
N TRP A 241 -14.29 -9.04 13.63
CA TRP A 241 -15.38 -9.71 12.89
C TRP A 241 -16.71 -9.35 13.55
N ILE A 242 -17.50 -8.47 12.91
CA ILE A 242 -18.79 -8.04 13.43
C ILE A 242 -19.85 -9.08 13.05
N LYS A 243 -20.30 -9.84 14.04
CA LYS A 243 -21.30 -10.90 13.84
C LYS A 243 -22.63 -10.27 13.40
N GLY A 244 -23.19 -10.79 12.29
CA GLY A 244 -24.43 -10.27 11.70
C GLY A 244 -24.27 -8.94 10.96
N GLY A 245 -23.06 -8.35 10.94
CA GLY A 245 -22.79 -7.13 10.19
C GLY A 245 -22.75 -7.38 8.69
N GLY A 246 -23.40 -6.50 7.92
CA GLY A 246 -23.38 -6.48 6.46
C GLY A 246 -22.19 -5.71 5.89
N HIS A 247 -22.31 -5.28 4.64
CA HIS A 247 -21.27 -4.51 3.94
C HIS A 247 -21.17 -3.06 4.42
N CYS A 248 -22.31 -2.44 4.68
CA CYS A 248 -22.44 -1.05 5.11
C CYS A 248 -22.80 -0.98 6.60
N ASN A 249 -22.67 0.25 7.17
CA ASN A 249 -23.15 0.58 8.52
C ASN A 249 -22.50 -0.22 9.65
N LEU A 250 -21.26 -0.74 9.45
CA LEU A 250 -20.52 -1.39 10.53
C LEU A 250 -20.16 -0.39 11.65
N GLU A 251 -20.07 0.90 11.33
CA GLU A 251 -19.86 2.01 12.26
C GLU A 251 -20.99 2.19 13.27
N LEU A 252 -22.18 1.64 13.02
CA LEU A 252 -23.31 1.66 13.97
C LEU A 252 -23.15 0.61 15.09
N TYR A 253 -22.27 -0.35 14.93
CA TYR A 253 -22.01 -1.34 15.98
C TYR A 253 -21.06 -0.77 17.04
N PRO A 254 -21.42 -0.86 18.33
CA PRO A 254 -20.57 -0.31 19.41
C PRO A 254 -19.16 -0.88 19.45
N ASP A 255 -18.99 -2.11 19.00
CA ASP A 255 -17.68 -2.78 18.94
C ASP A 255 -16.77 -2.13 17.90
N TYR A 256 -17.31 -1.59 16.82
CA TYR A 256 -16.55 -0.94 15.78
C TYR A 256 -15.73 0.23 16.32
N ILE A 257 -16.39 1.22 16.89
CA ILE A 257 -15.69 2.42 17.38
C ILE A 257 -14.76 2.09 18.56
N ARG A 258 -15.17 1.18 19.44
CA ARG A 258 -14.37 0.75 20.60
C ARG A 258 -13.08 0.08 20.17
N HIS A 259 -13.15 -0.82 19.21
CA HIS A 259 -11.98 -1.56 18.69
C HIS A 259 -11.05 -0.63 17.91
N LEU A 260 -11.63 0.27 17.11
CA LEU A 260 -10.87 1.25 16.34
C LEU A 260 -10.15 2.26 17.25
N CYS A 261 -10.82 2.74 18.33
CA CYS A 261 -10.18 3.58 19.35
C CYS A 261 -8.99 2.86 20.00
N ARG A 262 -9.16 1.59 20.38
CA ARG A 262 -8.08 0.80 20.96
C ARG A 262 -6.89 0.69 20.00
N PHE A 263 -7.14 0.39 18.74
CA PHE A 263 -6.09 0.35 17.72
C PHE A 263 -5.35 1.68 17.60
N VAL A 264 -6.06 2.80 17.47
CA VAL A 264 -5.46 4.12 17.33
C VAL A 264 -4.64 4.49 18.58
N GLN A 265 -5.15 4.24 19.79
CA GLN A 265 -4.43 4.48 21.05
C GLN A 265 -3.14 3.65 21.13
N GLU A 266 -3.18 2.37 20.76
CA GLU A 266 -1.98 1.53 20.74
C GLU A 266 -0.97 2.03 19.71
N MET A 267 -1.44 2.48 18.54
CA MET A 267 -0.56 3.08 17.53
C MET A 267 0.04 4.41 18.02
N GLU A 268 -0.71 5.22 18.73
CA GLU A 268 -0.22 6.46 19.32
C GLU A 268 0.84 6.20 20.40
N ASN A 269 0.59 5.23 21.28
CA ASN A 269 1.49 4.87 22.37
C ASN A 269 2.75 4.11 21.92
N MET A 270 2.74 3.57 20.71
CA MET A 270 3.89 2.87 20.15
C MET A 270 5.03 3.86 19.87
N THR A 271 6.07 3.80 20.68
CA THR A 271 7.25 4.66 20.47
C THR A 271 7.90 4.40 19.12
N THR A 272 8.45 5.45 18.52
CA THR A 272 9.18 5.36 17.24
C THR A 272 10.32 4.35 17.32
N GLU A 273 10.98 4.24 18.46
CA GLU A 273 12.05 3.26 18.68
C GLU A 273 11.56 1.80 18.64
N VAL A 274 10.46 1.48 19.33
CA VAL A 274 9.89 0.12 19.32
C VAL A 274 9.52 -0.28 17.90
N ARG A 275 8.99 0.66 17.15
CA ARG A 275 8.58 0.47 15.78
C ARG A 275 9.76 0.32 14.83
N LEU A 276 10.77 1.17 14.97
CA LEU A 276 12.01 1.05 14.19
C LEU A 276 12.73 -0.27 14.49
N ARG A 277 12.74 -0.74 15.74
CA ARG A 277 13.28 -2.06 16.10
C ARG A 277 12.55 -3.20 15.38
N LYS A 278 11.25 -3.11 15.17
CA LYS A 278 10.49 -4.11 14.40
C LYS A 278 10.78 -4.05 12.88
N ILE A 279 11.03 -2.86 12.34
CA ILE A 279 11.27 -2.63 10.90
C ILE A 279 12.74 -2.92 10.53
N MET A 280 13.69 -2.59 11.39
CA MET A 280 15.15 -2.73 11.15
C MET A 280 15.57 -4.16 10.79
N PRO A 281 15.13 -5.23 11.47
CA PRO A 281 15.49 -6.59 11.08
C PRO A 281 15.01 -6.93 9.65
N THR A 282 13.84 -6.46 9.28
CA THR A 282 13.29 -6.69 7.93
C THR A 282 14.07 -5.95 6.85
N LEU A 283 14.51 -4.72 7.14
CA LEU A 283 15.36 -3.93 6.25
C LEU A 283 16.78 -4.50 6.16
N ALA A 284 17.34 -4.96 7.27
CA ALA A 284 18.63 -5.63 7.30
C ALA A 284 18.63 -6.93 6.49
N LEU A 285 17.57 -7.73 6.59
CA LEU A 285 17.37 -8.92 5.78
C LEU A 285 17.26 -8.56 4.29
N GLN A 286 16.53 -7.50 3.93
CA GLN A 286 16.42 -7.06 2.53
C GLN A 286 17.76 -6.52 1.97
N LYS A 287 18.53 -5.77 2.77
CA LYS A 287 19.90 -5.36 2.39
C LYS A 287 20.80 -6.57 2.23
N ARG A 288 20.69 -7.55 3.12
CA ARG A 288 21.47 -8.80 3.04
C ARG A 288 21.13 -9.61 1.78
N TRP A 289 19.86 -9.67 1.39
CA TRP A 289 19.45 -10.31 0.12
C TRP A 289 19.91 -9.56 -1.13
N LYS A 290 19.88 -8.23 -1.12
CA LYS A 290 20.44 -7.41 -2.20
C LYS A 290 21.98 -7.52 -2.23
N CYS A 291 22.60 -7.54 -1.08
CA CYS A 291 24.05 -7.70 -0.96
C CYS A 291 24.51 -9.08 -1.41
N THR A 292 23.77 -10.16 -1.08
CA THR A 292 24.11 -11.51 -1.54
C THR A 292 23.88 -11.70 -3.04
N SER A 293 23.11 -10.86 -3.72
CA SER A 293 22.97 -10.89 -5.18
C SER A 293 23.97 -10.00 -5.93
N MET A 294 24.56 -9.00 -5.26
CA MET A 294 25.57 -8.07 -5.81
C MET A 294 26.90 -8.08 -5.03
N CYS A 295 26.94 -8.78 -3.93
CA CYS A 295 28.13 -8.87 -3.10
C CYS A 295 29.22 -9.55 -3.87
N CYS A 296 30.29 -8.93 -3.97
CA CYS A 296 31.53 -9.48 -4.48
C CYS A 296 31.94 -8.96 -5.86
N ALA A 297 31.21 -8.05 -6.48
CA ALA A 297 31.66 -7.41 -7.72
C ALA A 297 33.01 -6.70 -7.54
N ASP A 298 33.28 -6.17 -6.32
CA ASP A 298 34.47 -5.35 -6.05
C ASP A 298 35.66 -6.10 -5.41
N LYS A 299 35.46 -7.33 -4.94
CA LYS A 299 36.52 -7.96 -4.12
C LYS A 299 36.76 -9.46 -4.32
N CYS A 300 36.59 -10.06 -5.46
CA CYS A 300 36.96 -11.48 -5.72
C CYS A 300 35.83 -12.43 -6.11
N CYS A 301 34.79 -12.01 -6.72
CA CYS A 301 33.69 -12.90 -6.96
C CYS A 301 33.29 -13.09 -8.42
N ILE A 302 33.07 -14.33 -8.76
CA ILE A 302 32.46 -14.73 -10.02
C ILE A 302 30.99 -14.38 -9.95
N VAL A 303 30.53 -13.46 -10.79
CA VAL A 303 29.11 -13.08 -10.90
C VAL A 303 28.30 -14.28 -11.40
N LYS A 304 27.28 -14.62 -10.65
CA LYS A 304 26.37 -15.68 -11.01
C LYS A 304 25.29 -15.17 -11.94
N VAL A 305 25.30 -15.61 -13.17
CA VAL A 305 24.14 -15.46 -14.06
C VAL A 305 23.11 -16.52 -13.70
N ARG A 306 21.94 -16.13 -13.22
CA ARG A 306 20.79 -17.03 -13.08
C ARG A 306 20.45 -17.58 -14.46
N ARG A 307 20.59 -18.88 -14.64
CA ARG A 307 20.08 -19.54 -15.84
C ARG A 307 18.57 -19.35 -15.90
N PRO A 308 18.00 -18.96 -17.04
CA PRO A 308 16.56 -19.07 -17.22
C PRO A 308 16.18 -20.56 -17.07
N ARG A 309 15.09 -20.84 -16.35
CA ARG A 309 14.48 -22.18 -16.35
C ARG A 309 13.89 -22.41 -17.73
N TRP A 310 14.59 -23.17 -18.55
CA TRP A 310 14.05 -23.70 -19.80
C TRP A 310 13.05 -24.82 -19.47
N PRO A 311 11.97 -24.94 -20.24
CA PRO A 311 11.11 -26.12 -20.15
C PRO A 311 11.91 -27.40 -20.47
N GLN A 312 11.59 -28.49 -19.78
CA GLN A 312 12.31 -29.75 -19.79
C GLN A 312 12.29 -30.52 -21.14
N CYS A 313 11.87 -29.93 -22.25
CA CYS A 313 11.58 -30.61 -23.48
C CYS A 313 12.58 -30.37 -24.62
N LEU A 314 13.73 -29.73 -24.37
CA LEU A 314 14.74 -29.56 -25.43
C LEU A 314 16.07 -30.18 -25.01
N ASN A 315 16.30 -31.36 -25.52
CA ASN A 315 17.54 -32.10 -25.42
C ASN A 315 18.60 -31.45 -26.36
N LEU A 316 19.35 -30.48 -25.86
CA LEU A 316 20.44 -29.83 -26.58
C LEU A 316 21.77 -30.36 -26.05
N SER A 317 22.20 -31.46 -26.67
CA SER A 317 23.50 -32.12 -26.42
C SER A 317 24.72 -31.38 -26.99
N CYS A 318 24.58 -30.14 -27.48
CA CYS A 318 25.61 -29.42 -28.23
C CYS A 318 26.01 -28.05 -27.74
N VAL A 319 25.70 -27.66 -26.49
CA VAL A 319 26.22 -26.37 -25.95
C VAL A 319 27.44 -26.66 -25.09
N LYS A 320 28.66 -26.47 -25.67
CA LYS A 320 29.91 -26.45 -24.90
C LYS A 320 29.80 -25.46 -23.75
N ARG A 321 30.03 -25.95 -22.53
CA ARG A 321 30.04 -25.08 -21.32
C ARG A 321 31.23 -24.13 -21.40
N PRO A 322 31.05 -22.81 -21.24
CA PRO A 322 32.17 -21.90 -21.15
C PRO A 322 33.06 -22.25 -19.95
N LYS A 323 34.37 -22.21 -20.14
CA LYS A 323 35.34 -22.44 -19.07
C LYS A 323 35.30 -21.27 -18.08
N CYS A 324 35.47 -21.52 -16.78
CA CYS A 324 35.46 -20.50 -15.73
C CYS A 324 36.39 -19.31 -15.98
N ALA A 325 37.44 -19.49 -16.79
CA ALA A 325 38.38 -18.42 -17.13
C ALA A 325 37.77 -17.29 -17.99
N GLU A 326 36.65 -17.52 -18.64
CA GLU A 326 36.01 -16.53 -19.53
C GLU A 326 35.13 -15.50 -18.78
N TRP A 327 34.95 -15.65 -17.46
CA TRP A 327 34.11 -14.81 -16.64
C TRP A 327 34.87 -13.92 -15.66
N ARG A 328 36.09 -13.49 -15.98
CA ARG A 328 36.83 -12.51 -15.17
C ARG A 328 36.26 -11.12 -15.40
N LEU A 329 35.88 -10.48 -14.32
CA LEU A 329 35.60 -9.03 -14.36
C LEU A 329 36.91 -8.25 -14.49
N PRO A 330 36.97 -7.25 -15.37
CA PRO A 330 38.14 -6.37 -15.45
C PRO A 330 38.34 -5.67 -14.11
N GLY A 331 39.51 -5.85 -13.49
CA GLY A 331 39.87 -5.09 -12.29
C GLY A 331 40.24 -5.86 -11.04
N CYS A 332 40.29 -7.19 -11.04
CA CYS A 332 40.80 -7.96 -9.91
C CYS A 332 42.12 -8.69 -10.20
N PRO A 333 43.30 -8.06 -9.99
CA PRO A 333 44.60 -8.65 -10.33
C PRO A 333 45.05 -9.82 -9.44
N SER A 334 44.30 -10.15 -8.38
CA SER A 334 44.79 -11.03 -7.33
C SER A 334 44.05 -12.36 -7.18
N CYS A 335 43.15 -12.71 -8.08
CA CYS A 335 42.50 -14.02 -8.09
C CYS A 335 43.17 -14.96 -9.09
N LEU A 336 44.16 -15.69 -8.63
CA LEU A 336 44.64 -16.89 -9.29
C LEU A 336 43.64 -18.03 -9.00
N ILE A 337 42.79 -18.34 -9.97
CA ILE A 337 41.91 -19.50 -9.92
C ILE A 337 42.63 -20.62 -10.67
N PRO A 338 43.16 -21.62 -9.98
CA PRO A 338 43.56 -22.84 -10.67
C PRO A 338 42.30 -23.52 -11.22
N SER A 339 42.37 -24.08 -12.36
CA SER A 339 41.34 -24.73 -13.16
C SER A 339 40.16 -25.26 -12.33
N CYS A 340 38.97 -24.70 -12.57
CA CYS A 340 37.73 -25.24 -11.97
C CYS A 340 37.40 -26.56 -12.64
N THR A 341 37.56 -27.65 -11.93
CA THR A 341 37.00 -28.95 -12.28
C THR A 341 35.76 -29.18 -11.42
N GLY A 342 34.57 -29.08 -12.01
CA GLY A 342 33.32 -29.36 -11.34
C GLY A 342 32.54 -28.14 -10.87
N LEU A 343 31.63 -28.35 -9.92
CA LEU A 343 30.66 -27.37 -9.41
C LEU A 343 31.19 -26.48 -8.29
N SER A 344 32.44 -26.63 -7.88
CA SER A 344 33.04 -25.87 -6.80
C SER A 344 34.49 -25.47 -7.10
N CYS A 345 34.93 -24.33 -6.59
CA CYS A 345 36.31 -23.88 -6.62
C CYS A 345 36.76 -23.43 -5.25
N TRP A 346 38.09 -23.46 -5.01
CA TRP A 346 38.69 -23.04 -3.75
C TRP A 346 39.47 -21.73 -3.94
N CYS A 347 39.20 -20.74 -3.14
CA CYS A 347 39.94 -19.49 -3.15
C CYS A 347 41.07 -19.53 -2.10
N LYS A 348 42.32 -19.57 -2.54
CA LYS A 348 43.47 -19.65 -1.65
C LYS A 348 43.66 -18.45 -0.72
N LYS A 349 43.19 -17.25 -1.14
CA LYS A 349 43.42 -16.01 -0.42
C LYS A 349 42.44 -15.79 0.74
N CYS A 350 41.25 -16.30 0.69
CA CYS A 350 40.23 -16.18 1.76
C CYS A 350 39.88 -17.53 2.40
N SER A 351 40.60 -18.60 2.06
CA SER A 351 40.38 -19.96 2.60
C SER A 351 38.93 -20.42 2.60
N CYS A 352 38.14 -20.04 1.56
CA CYS A 352 36.75 -20.37 1.46
C CYS A 352 36.43 -21.14 0.19
N ARG A 353 35.40 -21.96 0.25
CA ARG A 353 34.90 -22.77 -0.84
C ARG A 353 33.74 -22.07 -1.52
N CYS A 354 33.90 -21.78 -2.80
CA CYS A 354 32.83 -21.20 -3.62
C CYS A 354 32.18 -22.29 -4.45
N THR A 355 30.89 -22.39 -4.40
CA THR A 355 30.10 -23.20 -5.34
C THR A 355 29.52 -22.30 -6.41
N ILE A 356 29.23 -22.86 -7.57
CA ILE A 356 28.58 -22.10 -8.66
C ILE A 356 27.28 -21.46 -8.17
N CYS A 357 26.79 -21.90 -7.02
CA CYS A 357 25.50 -21.46 -6.49
C CYS A 357 25.55 -20.54 -5.29
N SER A 358 26.65 -20.48 -4.57
CA SER A 358 26.77 -19.64 -3.36
C SER A 358 28.24 -19.39 -3.06
N CYS A 359 28.58 -18.21 -2.65
CA CYS A 359 29.86 -17.88 -2.11
C CYS A 359 29.77 -18.00 -0.57
N LEU A 360 30.47 -18.97 -0.01
CA LEU A 360 30.54 -19.19 1.45
C LEU A 360 31.51 -18.22 2.15
N CYS A 361 32.02 -17.25 1.43
CA CYS A 361 33.00 -16.28 1.95
C CYS A 361 32.42 -15.23 2.90
N ALA A 362 31.11 -15.09 3.06
CA ALA A 362 30.47 -13.98 3.79
C ALA A 362 30.86 -13.91 5.29
N ALA A 363 31.36 -14.99 5.85
CA ALA A 363 31.73 -15.04 7.28
C ALA A 363 33.22 -14.70 7.55
N LYS A 364 34.06 -14.60 6.52
CA LYS A 364 35.52 -14.39 6.72
C LYS A 364 36.14 -13.31 5.81
N CYS A 365 35.41 -12.82 4.83
CA CYS A 365 35.83 -11.62 4.11
C CYS A 365 35.22 -10.41 4.80
N SER A 366 36.03 -9.42 5.12
CA SER A 366 35.59 -8.09 5.57
C SER A 366 34.87 -7.31 4.47
N CYS A 367 34.03 -8.00 3.74
CA CYS A 367 33.07 -7.40 2.82
C CYS A 367 31.81 -7.09 3.64
N TRP A 368 31.95 -6.07 4.46
CA TRP A 368 30.86 -5.46 5.18
C TRP A 368 30.37 -4.26 4.43
#